data_30a549869db94fffe205683285d04099
#
_entry.id   30a549869db94fffe205683285d04099
#
_cell.length_a   1.000
_cell.length_b   1.000
_cell.length_c   1.000
_cell.angle_alpha   90.00
_cell.angle_beta   90.00
_cell.angle_gamma   90.00
#
_symmetry.space_group_name_H-M   'P 1'
#
loop_
_entity.id
_entity.type
_entity.pdbx_description
1 polymer ?
#
loop_
_entity_poly.entity_id
_entity_poly.type
_entity_poly.pdbx_seq_one_letter_code
_entity_poly.pdbx_strand_id
1 'polypeptide(L)'
;MNIYDREIIRAYNSLKATAFSYYSNGEYEKCLYLIDKLCLLANQLNWYYHDNDISELVDKLSDQFLKQTNKFEATKGRVVFYDQYGKSFILALQYIYALHNAGYEIMYVLSDYVPANYYITEELSKLPNCTIKTISQKSSIVERAKQIYDFTAEFSPEKVFLHVKAFSSFNLVVPQIPSTAKLYYIDLQDHAFWVKNTNIDYVIPYRNWGATIDIEKRGFELHQVLLVPYYPIIANTTFKGFPIETKDKVVIFTGGEYYKTISTTNKYWNLIVKVLEDNPNAVVLFATKADTRNVYSSIIAKYGESNNIQDRLIPIGFRDDINEVFANCDMFFGTTPMSGGLMTQYAAYNSKPILQYYLSELSANNETEQVLNYNSRVEISFTNDEDFLNEANKLIANKDYREKRGKEIHDSLITKAQFDILLKETIEENKTIVPIEMIDINYDAFTDWWFYLEKVGISQARKYLLSLTGNKKYILMPLSTLMSLLKRVLGRDK
;
A
#
# COMPACT_ATOMS: atom_id res chain seq x y z
N MET A 1 -0.41 24.21 -4.71
CA MET A 1 0.97 24.11 -4.13
C MET A 1 1.41 25.44 -3.53
N ASN A 2 1.72 25.50 -2.26
CA ASN A 2 2.11 26.71 -1.54
C ASN A 2 3.65 26.89 -1.49
N ILE A 3 4.13 27.99 -0.84
CA ILE A 3 5.57 28.31 -0.80
C ILE A 3 6.39 27.25 -0.03
N TYR A 4 5.84 26.61 0.99
CA TYR A 4 6.51 25.54 1.75
C TYR A 4 6.67 24.28 0.91
N ASP A 5 5.69 23.97 0.08
CA ASP A 5 5.73 22.81 -0.82
C ASP A 5 6.81 23.02 -1.88
N ARG A 6 6.96 24.27 -2.38
CA ARG A 6 8.03 24.63 -3.32
C ARG A 6 9.43 24.49 -2.70
N GLU A 7 9.58 24.75 -1.39
CA GLU A 7 10.85 24.51 -0.69
C GLU A 7 11.21 23.03 -0.67
N ILE A 8 10.24 22.15 -0.42
CA ILE A 8 10.43 20.71 -0.44
C ILE A 8 10.92 20.23 -1.81
N ILE A 9 10.23 20.63 -2.88
CA ILE A 9 10.60 20.25 -4.24
C ILE A 9 11.98 20.80 -4.63
N ARG A 10 12.29 22.05 -4.28
CA ARG A 10 13.62 22.65 -4.53
C ARG A 10 14.72 21.89 -3.79
N ALA A 11 14.49 21.52 -2.54
CA ALA A 11 15.46 20.75 -1.76
C ALA A 11 15.66 19.34 -2.34
N TYR A 12 14.58 18.67 -2.73
CA TYR A 12 14.64 17.37 -3.42
C TYR A 12 15.48 17.45 -4.69
N ASN A 13 15.19 18.41 -5.57
CA ASN A 13 15.92 18.57 -6.82
C ASN A 13 17.41 18.92 -6.61
N SER A 14 17.74 19.70 -5.59
CA SER A 14 19.13 20.00 -5.23
C SER A 14 19.87 18.75 -4.73
N LEU A 15 19.21 17.91 -3.93
CA LEU A 15 19.78 16.64 -3.47
C LEU A 15 19.92 15.64 -4.64
N LYS A 16 18.95 15.61 -5.56
CA LYS A 16 19.04 14.82 -6.79
C LYS A 16 20.26 15.23 -7.61
N ALA A 17 20.47 16.50 -7.85
CA ALA A 17 21.68 17.02 -8.54
C ALA A 17 22.97 16.63 -7.80
N THR A 18 22.94 16.60 -6.45
CA THR A 18 24.08 16.14 -5.65
C THR A 18 24.35 14.63 -5.85
N ALA A 19 23.32 13.79 -5.97
CA ALA A 19 23.47 12.36 -6.28
C ALA A 19 24.16 12.15 -7.63
N PHE A 20 23.75 12.89 -8.66
CA PHE A 20 24.41 12.88 -9.97
C PHE A 20 25.88 13.32 -9.90
N SER A 21 26.18 14.34 -9.11
CA SER A 21 27.57 14.76 -8.87
C SER A 21 28.40 13.67 -8.21
N TYR A 22 27.87 12.98 -7.21
CA TYR A 22 28.55 11.83 -6.58
C TYR A 22 28.83 10.73 -7.59
N TYR A 23 27.85 10.40 -8.44
CA TYR A 23 28.06 9.41 -9.51
C TYR A 23 29.19 9.82 -10.44
N SER A 24 29.18 11.06 -10.95
CA SER A 24 30.19 11.58 -11.88
C SER A 24 31.60 11.62 -11.29
N ASN A 25 31.70 11.77 -9.97
CA ASN A 25 32.99 11.76 -9.25
C ASN A 25 33.43 10.35 -8.81
N GLY A 26 32.71 9.29 -9.17
CA GLY A 26 33.01 7.92 -8.76
C GLY A 26 32.66 7.58 -7.31
N GLU A 27 31.90 8.45 -6.62
CA GLU A 27 31.48 8.28 -5.23
C GLU A 27 30.17 7.47 -5.13
N TYR A 28 30.18 6.25 -5.71
CA TYR A 28 28.98 5.44 -5.97
C TYR A 28 28.19 5.08 -4.69
N GLU A 29 28.85 4.79 -3.59
CA GLU A 29 28.20 4.48 -2.30
C GLU A 29 27.43 5.68 -1.75
N LYS A 30 28.00 6.90 -1.85
CA LYS A 30 27.31 8.14 -1.45
C LYS A 30 26.13 8.45 -2.37
N CYS A 31 26.30 8.19 -3.66
CA CYS A 31 25.24 8.31 -4.65
C CYS A 31 24.07 7.40 -4.29
N LEU A 32 24.32 6.12 -4.08
CA LEU A 32 23.29 5.12 -3.74
C LEU A 32 22.58 5.46 -2.42
N TYR A 33 23.34 5.87 -1.41
CA TYR A 33 22.76 6.31 -0.14
C TYR A 33 21.77 7.48 -0.33
N LEU A 34 22.17 8.47 -1.13
CA LEU A 34 21.32 9.65 -1.36
C LEU A 34 20.07 9.31 -2.19
N ILE A 35 20.20 8.43 -3.19
CA ILE A 35 19.06 7.92 -3.97
C ILE A 35 18.04 7.21 -3.07
N ASP A 36 18.51 6.32 -2.18
CA ASP A 36 17.64 5.62 -1.23
C ASP A 36 16.80 6.61 -0.40
N LYS A 37 17.41 7.73 0.04
CA LYS A 37 16.72 8.79 0.78
C LYS A 37 15.74 9.60 -0.07
N LEU A 38 16.10 9.87 -1.32
CA LEU A 38 15.22 10.58 -2.27
C LEU A 38 14.00 9.74 -2.65
N CYS A 39 14.17 8.46 -2.90
CA CYS A 39 13.07 7.54 -3.18
C CYS A 39 12.09 7.44 -2.00
N LEU A 40 12.62 7.35 -0.77
CA LEU A 40 11.79 7.36 0.45
C LEU A 40 10.97 8.66 0.58
N LEU A 41 11.60 9.81 0.31
CA LEU A 41 10.92 11.11 0.35
C LEU A 41 9.83 11.23 -0.70
N ALA A 42 10.12 10.81 -1.94
CA ALA A 42 9.15 10.82 -3.02
C ALA A 42 7.95 9.92 -2.70
N ASN A 43 8.19 8.75 -2.09
CA ASN A 43 7.16 7.83 -1.63
C ASN A 43 6.30 8.40 -0.49
N GLN A 44 6.86 9.24 0.39
CA GLN A 44 6.12 9.87 1.50
C GLN A 44 5.18 10.99 1.06
N LEU A 45 5.50 11.68 -0.02
CA LEU A 45 4.75 12.86 -0.47
C LEU A 45 3.98 12.63 -1.78
N ASN A 46 4.33 11.59 -2.52
CA ASN A 46 3.66 11.14 -3.75
C ASN A 46 3.29 12.23 -4.77
N TRP A 47 4.15 13.24 -4.95
CA TRP A 47 3.96 14.24 -6.02
C TRP A 47 4.51 13.78 -7.37
N TYR A 48 5.30 12.71 -7.37
CA TYR A 48 5.74 11.94 -8.52
C TYR A 48 5.30 10.50 -8.37
N TYR A 49 5.00 9.85 -9.46
CA TYR A 49 4.76 8.40 -9.49
C TYR A 49 6.00 7.63 -9.89
N HIS A 50 6.95 8.26 -10.61
CA HIS A 50 8.31 7.80 -10.84
C HIS A 50 9.21 8.98 -11.24
N ASP A 51 10.53 8.78 -11.24
CA ASP A 51 11.53 9.76 -11.69
C ASP A 51 12.51 9.07 -12.64
N ASN A 52 12.45 9.43 -13.93
CA ASN A 52 13.28 8.82 -14.97
C ASN A 52 14.78 8.99 -14.69
N ASP A 53 15.19 10.16 -14.24
CA ASP A 53 16.60 10.45 -13.94
C ASP A 53 17.13 9.52 -12.84
N ILE A 54 16.34 9.30 -11.78
CA ILE A 54 16.69 8.37 -10.69
C ILE A 54 16.71 6.93 -11.19
N SER A 55 15.75 6.54 -12.03
CA SER A 55 15.68 5.20 -12.59
C SER A 55 16.92 4.87 -13.43
N GLU A 56 17.30 5.79 -14.33
CA GLU A 56 18.53 5.65 -15.12
C GLU A 56 19.79 5.60 -14.25
N LEU A 57 19.82 6.38 -13.18
CA LEU A 57 20.96 6.40 -12.28
C LEU A 57 21.08 5.09 -11.49
N VAL A 58 19.95 4.46 -11.12
CA VAL A 58 19.92 3.13 -10.50
C VAL A 58 20.42 2.07 -11.48
N ASP A 59 20.02 2.13 -12.76
CA ASP A 59 20.50 1.21 -13.79
C ASP A 59 22.04 1.33 -13.97
N LYS A 60 22.56 2.57 -14.02
CA LYS A 60 24.02 2.83 -14.09
C LYS A 60 24.77 2.34 -12.84
N LEU A 61 24.21 2.49 -11.65
CA LEU A 61 24.79 1.97 -10.41
C LEU A 61 24.79 0.44 -10.38
N SER A 62 23.77 -0.19 -10.96
CA SER A 62 23.73 -1.63 -11.13
C SER A 62 24.95 -2.14 -11.90
N ASP A 63 25.31 -1.49 -12.99
CA ASP A 63 26.49 -1.84 -13.77
C ASP A 63 27.81 -1.69 -12.99
N GLN A 64 27.86 -0.76 -12.04
CA GLN A 64 29.05 -0.57 -11.21
C GLN A 64 29.20 -1.62 -10.10
N PHE A 65 28.08 -2.01 -9.48
CA PHE A 65 28.08 -2.88 -8.31
C PHE A 65 27.89 -4.36 -8.62
N LEU A 66 27.18 -4.67 -9.72
CA LEU A 66 26.72 -6.01 -10.06
C LEU A 66 27.21 -6.46 -11.47
N LYS A 67 28.48 -6.16 -11.78
CA LYS A 67 29.06 -6.59 -13.07
C LYS A 67 28.77 -8.07 -13.32
N GLN A 68 28.02 -8.33 -14.40
CA GLN A 68 27.67 -9.69 -14.77
C GLN A 68 28.94 -10.46 -15.11
N THR A 69 29.28 -11.43 -14.28
CA THR A 69 30.28 -12.43 -14.59
C THR A 69 29.67 -13.66 -15.26
N ASN A 70 28.44 -14.03 -14.90
CA ASN A 70 27.79 -15.25 -15.39
C ASN A 70 26.35 -14.95 -15.78
N LYS A 71 26.06 -14.88 -17.08
CA LYS A 71 24.69 -14.94 -17.58
C LYS A 71 24.17 -16.36 -17.39
N PHE A 72 22.93 -16.51 -16.88
CA PHE A 72 22.26 -17.79 -16.82
C PHE A 72 21.26 -17.92 -17.97
N GLU A 73 20.99 -19.14 -18.39
CA GLU A 73 19.88 -19.45 -19.28
C GLU A 73 18.66 -19.83 -18.45
N ALA A 74 17.51 -19.26 -18.79
CA ALA A 74 16.28 -19.52 -18.06
C ALA A 74 15.84 -20.99 -18.19
N THR A 75 15.51 -21.61 -17.08
CA THR A 75 14.96 -22.97 -16.99
C THR A 75 13.43 -22.90 -16.93
N LYS A 76 12.78 -23.51 -17.91
CA LYS A 76 11.31 -23.56 -17.98
C LYS A 76 10.71 -24.17 -16.72
N GLY A 77 9.61 -23.61 -16.24
CA GLY A 77 8.90 -24.07 -15.05
C GLY A 77 9.49 -23.59 -13.73
N ARG A 78 10.51 -22.73 -13.73
CA ARG A 78 11.11 -22.12 -12.53
C ARG A 78 10.73 -20.66 -12.36
N VAL A 79 10.34 -20.31 -11.12
CA VAL A 79 9.94 -18.95 -10.76
C VAL A 79 10.69 -18.49 -9.51
N VAL A 80 11.26 -17.28 -9.55
CA VAL A 80 11.70 -16.56 -8.35
C VAL A 80 10.60 -15.60 -7.93
N PHE A 81 10.25 -15.64 -6.65
CA PHE A 81 9.35 -14.68 -6.03
C PHE A 81 10.09 -13.90 -4.94
N TYR A 82 10.36 -12.63 -5.18
CA TYR A 82 11.03 -11.78 -4.21
C TYR A 82 10.01 -10.97 -3.41
N ASP A 83 9.97 -11.19 -2.10
CA ASP A 83 9.01 -10.55 -1.20
C ASP A 83 9.69 -9.69 -0.13
N GLN A 84 9.43 -8.40 -0.13
CA GLN A 84 9.84 -7.46 0.91
C GLN A 84 8.73 -7.14 1.92
N TYR A 85 7.51 -7.63 1.69
CA TYR A 85 6.36 -7.35 2.55
C TYR A 85 6.01 -8.48 3.50
N GLY A 86 6.61 -9.63 3.39
CA GLY A 86 6.25 -10.92 4.01
C GLY A 86 5.69 -10.88 5.43
N LYS A 87 6.18 -9.98 6.29
CA LYS A 87 5.65 -9.79 7.64
C LYS A 87 4.35 -8.96 7.67
N SER A 88 4.22 -8.01 6.75
CA SER A 88 3.11 -7.04 6.77
C SER A 88 1.94 -7.46 5.90
N PHE A 89 2.22 -8.22 4.82
CA PHE A 89 1.24 -8.58 3.82
C PHE A 89 1.38 -10.05 3.43
N ILE A 90 0.47 -10.88 3.91
CA ILE A 90 0.40 -12.30 3.52
C ILE A 90 -0.18 -12.49 2.09
N LEU A 91 -0.48 -11.41 1.38
CA LEU A 91 -1.02 -11.42 0.01
C LEU A 91 -0.11 -12.16 -0.99
N ALA A 92 1.20 -12.21 -0.74
CA ALA A 92 2.13 -13.01 -1.55
C ALA A 92 1.68 -14.48 -1.69
N LEU A 93 1.02 -15.03 -0.66
CA LEU A 93 0.56 -16.42 -0.66
C LEU A 93 -0.43 -16.74 -1.79
N GLN A 94 -1.26 -15.78 -2.21
CA GLN A 94 -2.18 -16.04 -3.32
C GLN A 94 -1.42 -16.32 -4.62
N TYR A 95 -0.35 -15.56 -4.89
CA TYR A 95 0.51 -15.78 -6.05
C TYR A 95 1.25 -17.12 -5.93
N ILE A 96 1.79 -17.41 -4.75
CA ILE A 96 2.55 -18.66 -4.52
C ILE A 96 1.65 -19.89 -4.66
N TYR A 97 0.44 -19.87 -4.13
CA TYR A 97 -0.51 -20.98 -4.29
C TYR A 97 -0.91 -21.16 -5.77
N ALA A 98 -1.18 -20.09 -6.48
CA ALA A 98 -1.51 -20.16 -7.89
C ALA A 98 -0.34 -20.69 -8.75
N LEU A 99 0.89 -20.24 -8.49
CA LEU A 99 2.10 -20.72 -9.15
C LEU A 99 2.38 -22.19 -8.82
N HIS A 100 2.21 -22.59 -7.55
CA HIS A 100 2.33 -24.00 -7.14
C HIS A 100 1.30 -24.88 -7.85
N ASN A 101 0.03 -24.45 -7.89
CA ASN A 101 -1.04 -25.19 -8.55
C ASN A 101 -0.84 -25.26 -10.08
N ALA A 102 -0.17 -24.27 -10.66
CA ALA A 102 0.24 -24.30 -12.06
C ALA A 102 1.47 -25.19 -12.33
N GLY A 103 2.09 -25.77 -11.31
CA GLY A 103 3.19 -26.72 -11.42
C GLY A 103 4.59 -26.09 -11.46
N TYR A 104 4.74 -24.82 -11.11
CA TYR A 104 6.06 -24.16 -11.07
C TYR A 104 6.90 -24.64 -9.87
N GLU A 105 8.21 -24.78 -10.07
CA GLU A 105 9.23 -24.84 -9.03
C GLU A 105 9.52 -23.41 -8.57
N ILE A 106 9.38 -23.13 -7.26
CA ILE A 106 9.37 -21.78 -6.71
C ILE A 106 10.58 -21.58 -5.79
N MET A 107 11.35 -20.53 -6.03
CA MET A 107 12.28 -20.00 -5.05
C MET A 107 11.71 -18.70 -4.47
N TYR A 108 11.36 -18.76 -3.18
CA TYR A 108 10.85 -17.60 -2.44
C TYR A 108 11.97 -16.92 -1.67
N VAL A 109 12.19 -15.63 -1.94
CA VAL A 109 13.28 -14.85 -1.35
C VAL A 109 12.69 -13.78 -0.43
N LEU A 110 13.07 -13.79 0.85
CA LEU A 110 12.61 -12.83 1.85
C LEU A 110 13.75 -12.35 2.76
N SER A 111 13.45 -11.31 3.54
CA SER A 111 14.38 -10.77 4.52
C SER A 111 14.43 -11.61 5.81
N ASP A 112 15.59 -11.71 6.46
CA ASP A 112 15.83 -12.44 7.71
C ASP A 112 15.13 -11.85 8.95
N TYR A 113 14.48 -10.66 8.82
CA TYR A 113 13.64 -10.11 9.90
C TYR A 113 12.27 -10.79 10.01
N VAL A 114 11.90 -11.64 9.05
CA VAL A 114 10.69 -12.45 9.11
C VAL A 114 11.02 -13.73 9.89
N PRO A 115 10.43 -13.96 11.07
CA PRO A 115 10.70 -15.19 11.83
C PRO A 115 10.33 -16.44 11.05
N ALA A 116 11.10 -17.53 11.25
CA ALA A 116 10.86 -18.81 10.58
C ALA A 116 9.49 -19.43 10.94
N ASN A 117 8.94 -19.09 12.09
CA ASN A 117 7.61 -19.51 12.56
C ASN A 117 6.50 -18.50 12.23
N TYR A 118 6.75 -17.56 11.31
CA TYR A 118 5.72 -16.64 10.87
C TYR A 118 4.79 -17.33 9.87
N TYR A 119 3.52 -16.95 9.87
CA TYR A 119 2.46 -17.62 9.09
C TYR A 119 2.85 -17.91 7.63
N ILE A 120 3.45 -16.95 6.94
CA ILE A 120 3.85 -17.13 5.52
C ILE A 120 4.92 -18.23 5.37
N THR A 121 5.93 -18.27 6.24
CA THR A 121 7.01 -19.27 6.18
C THR A 121 6.50 -20.66 6.55
N GLU A 122 5.55 -20.75 7.47
CA GLU A 122 4.87 -22.01 7.80
C GLU A 122 4.05 -22.56 6.62
N GLU A 123 3.29 -21.69 5.93
CA GLU A 123 2.53 -22.07 4.74
C GLU A 123 3.44 -22.51 3.59
N LEU A 124 4.52 -21.75 3.31
CA LEU A 124 5.47 -22.10 2.26
C LEU A 124 6.19 -23.42 2.51
N SER A 125 6.50 -23.76 3.77
CA SER A 125 7.16 -25.02 4.14
C SER A 125 6.32 -26.26 3.84
N LYS A 126 5.02 -26.12 3.65
CA LYS A 126 4.10 -27.21 3.27
C LYS A 126 4.12 -27.51 1.77
N LEU A 127 4.73 -26.63 0.95
CA LEU A 127 4.76 -26.75 -0.49
C LEU A 127 6.04 -27.46 -0.95
N PRO A 128 5.97 -28.69 -1.51
CA PRO A 128 7.15 -29.51 -1.83
C PRO A 128 8.04 -28.91 -2.92
N ASN A 129 7.49 -28.06 -3.78
CA ASN A 129 8.20 -27.38 -4.87
C ASN A 129 8.58 -25.93 -4.54
N CYS A 130 8.57 -25.54 -3.25
CA CYS A 130 8.94 -24.21 -2.80
C CYS A 130 10.19 -24.25 -1.93
N THR A 131 11.24 -23.52 -2.35
CA THR A 131 12.47 -23.32 -1.58
C THR A 131 12.51 -21.90 -1.03
N ILE A 132 12.83 -21.73 0.25
CA ILE A 132 12.93 -20.43 0.90
C ILE A 132 14.40 -20.03 1.01
N LYS A 133 14.74 -18.82 0.52
CA LYS A 133 16.04 -18.16 0.72
C LYS A 133 15.84 -16.88 1.52
N THR A 134 16.79 -16.56 2.40
CA THR A 134 16.74 -15.37 3.25
C THR A 134 17.91 -14.43 2.97
N ILE A 135 17.65 -13.12 3.08
CA ILE A 135 18.63 -12.05 2.87
C ILE A 135 18.80 -11.28 4.17
N SER A 136 20.05 -11.09 4.59
CA SER A 136 20.34 -10.39 5.84
C SER A 136 20.06 -8.89 5.74
N GLN A 137 19.25 -8.37 6.65
CA GLN A 137 19.00 -6.93 6.80
C GLN A 137 20.23 -6.18 7.38
N LYS A 138 21.21 -6.90 7.95
CA LYS A 138 22.46 -6.31 8.46
C LYS A 138 23.46 -6.01 7.34
N SER A 139 23.28 -6.61 6.18
CA SER A 139 24.13 -6.38 5.01
C SER A 139 23.83 -5.01 4.38
N SER A 140 24.84 -4.43 3.72
CA SER A 140 24.65 -3.21 2.92
C SER A 140 23.65 -3.41 1.79
N ILE A 141 23.16 -2.31 1.20
CA ILE A 141 22.25 -2.37 0.05
C ILE A 141 22.88 -3.16 -1.11
N VAL A 142 24.17 -2.93 -1.38
CA VAL A 142 24.91 -3.60 -2.45
C VAL A 142 25.07 -5.10 -2.19
N GLU A 143 25.44 -5.49 -0.95
CA GLU A 143 25.56 -6.91 -0.59
C GLU A 143 24.22 -7.64 -0.70
N ARG A 144 23.13 -7.01 -0.27
CA ARG A 144 21.78 -7.59 -0.44
C ARG A 144 21.41 -7.78 -1.91
N ALA A 145 21.69 -6.78 -2.74
CA ALA A 145 21.45 -6.87 -4.17
C ALA A 145 22.27 -8.00 -4.82
N LYS A 146 23.55 -8.15 -4.41
CA LYS A 146 24.40 -9.28 -4.86
C LYS A 146 23.83 -10.63 -4.45
N GLN A 147 23.42 -10.80 -3.19
CA GLN A 147 22.79 -12.06 -2.74
C GLN A 147 21.52 -12.41 -3.53
N ILE A 148 20.66 -11.42 -3.80
CA ILE A 148 19.47 -11.63 -4.63
C ILE A 148 19.86 -12.10 -6.03
N TYR A 149 20.82 -11.42 -6.65
CA TYR A 149 21.31 -11.78 -7.98
C TYR A 149 21.89 -13.19 -7.99
N ASP A 150 22.77 -13.53 -7.04
CA ASP A 150 23.40 -14.85 -6.94
C ASP A 150 22.35 -15.96 -6.79
N PHE A 151 21.38 -15.79 -5.92
CA PHE A 151 20.27 -16.74 -5.78
C PHE A 151 19.46 -16.88 -7.07
N THR A 152 19.18 -15.76 -7.74
CA THR A 152 18.43 -15.77 -9.00
C THR A 152 19.21 -16.47 -10.10
N ALA A 153 20.52 -16.19 -10.20
CA ALA A 153 21.39 -16.81 -11.21
C ALA A 153 21.57 -18.32 -10.97
N GLU A 154 21.78 -18.75 -9.71
CA GLU A 154 21.87 -20.16 -9.33
C GLU A 154 20.59 -20.93 -9.69
N PHE A 155 19.43 -20.33 -9.41
CA PHE A 155 18.14 -20.97 -9.67
C PHE A 155 17.73 -20.92 -11.14
N SER A 156 18.21 -19.94 -11.90
CA SER A 156 17.97 -19.76 -13.33
C SER A 156 16.48 -19.76 -13.71
N PRO A 157 15.64 -18.85 -13.15
CA PRO A 157 14.20 -18.85 -13.38
C PRO A 157 13.83 -18.40 -14.80
N GLU A 158 12.67 -18.83 -15.30
CA GLU A 158 12.04 -18.23 -16.49
C GLU A 158 11.20 -16.99 -16.17
N LYS A 159 10.74 -16.87 -14.92
CA LYS A 159 9.92 -15.74 -14.45
C LYS A 159 10.43 -15.25 -13.09
N VAL A 160 10.43 -13.93 -12.90
CA VAL A 160 10.78 -13.29 -11.62
C VAL A 160 9.64 -12.36 -11.22
N PHE A 161 9.04 -12.62 -10.07
CA PHE A 161 8.01 -11.77 -9.49
C PHE A 161 8.61 -10.84 -8.43
N LEU A 162 8.36 -9.55 -8.59
CA LEU A 162 8.85 -8.49 -7.73
C LEU A 162 7.71 -7.98 -6.84
N HIS A 163 7.60 -8.52 -5.63
CA HIS A 163 6.67 -8.05 -4.59
C HIS A 163 7.45 -7.18 -3.60
N VAL A 164 7.85 -5.99 -4.04
CA VAL A 164 8.89 -5.19 -3.41
C VAL A 164 8.45 -3.76 -3.15
N LYS A 165 9.14 -3.11 -2.20
CA LYS A 165 9.01 -1.66 -1.97
C LYS A 165 9.67 -0.89 -3.11
N ALA A 166 9.05 0.23 -3.47
CA ALA A 166 9.44 1.05 -4.60
C ALA A 166 10.92 1.50 -4.64
N PHE A 167 11.55 1.64 -3.47
CA PHE A 167 12.95 2.05 -3.28
C PHE A 167 13.84 0.90 -2.75
N SER A 168 13.55 -0.31 -3.16
CA SER A 168 14.23 -1.53 -2.72
C SER A 168 15.64 -1.65 -3.30
N SER A 169 16.55 -2.28 -2.55
CA SER A 169 17.85 -2.72 -3.04
C SER A 169 17.74 -3.71 -4.21
N PHE A 170 16.59 -4.36 -4.40
CA PHE A 170 16.33 -5.19 -5.57
C PHE A 170 16.36 -4.41 -6.88
N ASN A 171 16.05 -3.11 -6.86
CA ASN A 171 16.14 -2.27 -8.04
C ASN A 171 17.56 -2.19 -8.63
N LEU A 172 18.60 -2.48 -7.86
CA LEU A 172 19.97 -2.61 -8.38
C LEU A 172 20.22 -3.92 -9.15
N VAL A 173 19.48 -4.98 -8.82
CA VAL A 173 19.68 -6.29 -9.46
C VAL A 173 18.87 -6.45 -10.74
N VAL A 174 17.72 -5.76 -10.84
CA VAL A 174 16.80 -5.88 -11.98
C VAL A 174 17.48 -5.71 -13.34
N PRO A 175 18.32 -4.69 -13.60
CA PRO A 175 18.97 -4.54 -14.89
C PRO A 175 19.95 -5.66 -15.22
N GLN A 176 20.40 -6.42 -14.23
CA GLN A 176 21.36 -7.51 -14.39
C GLN A 176 20.69 -8.86 -14.64
N ILE A 177 19.39 -8.98 -14.41
CA ILE A 177 18.64 -10.21 -14.69
C ILE A 177 18.56 -10.39 -16.22
N PRO A 178 18.94 -11.55 -16.78
CA PRO A 178 18.93 -11.76 -18.21
C PRO A 178 17.57 -11.55 -18.85
N SER A 179 17.56 -11.00 -20.05
CA SER A 179 16.33 -10.71 -20.82
C SER A 179 15.50 -11.95 -21.20
N THR A 180 16.04 -13.17 -21.03
CA THR A 180 15.30 -14.42 -21.24
C THR A 180 14.34 -14.73 -20.09
N ALA A 181 14.63 -14.25 -18.87
CA ALA A 181 13.68 -14.31 -17.76
C ALA A 181 12.69 -13.15 -17.85
N LYS A 182 11.40 -13.41 -17.72
CA LYS A 182 10.36 -12.38 -17.69
C LYS A 182 10.19 -11.80 -16.29
N LEU A 183 10.19 -10.47 -16.20
CA LEU A 183 10.10 -9.73 -14.94
C LEU A 183 8.72 -9.14 -14.76
N TYR A 184 8.03 -9.56 -13.70
CA TYR A 184 6.69 -9.13 -13.32
C TYR A 184 6.78 -8.31 -12.03
N TYR A 185 6.35 -7.06 -12.07
CA TYR A 185 6.26 -6.21 -10.88
C TYR A 185 4.82 -6.22 -10.34
N ILE A 186 4.63 -6.64 -9.09
CA ILE A 186 3.31 -6.64 -8.43
C ILE A 186 3.10 -5.27 -7.81
N ASP A 187 2.15 -4.49 -8.34
CA ASP A 187 1.84 -3.15 -7.85
C ASP A 187 0.85 -3.17 -6.69
N LEU A 188 1.37 -3.27 -5.46
CA LEU A 188 0.57 -3.15 -4.23
C LEU A 188 0.43 -1.72 -3.73
N GLN A 189 1.28 -0.80 -4.18
CA GLN A 189 1.30 0.60 -3.78
C GLN A 189 1.05 1.50 -4.98
N ASP A 190 -0.04 1.24 -5.67
CA ASP A 190 -0.43 1.92 -6.90
C ASP A 190 -0.53 3.44 -6.79
N HIS A 191 -0.78 3.97 -5.59
CA HIS A 191 -0.83 5.40 -5.29
C HIS A 191 0.53 6.03 -4.94
N ALA A 192 1.63 5.24 -4.93
CA ALA A 192 2.92 5.69 -4.43
C ALA A 192 3.99 5.81 -5.51
N PHE A 193 5.03 6.59 -5.21
CA PHE A 193 6.23 6.67 -6.03
C PHE A 193 6.98 5.34 -6.07
N TRP A 194 7.55 4.98 -7.21
CA TRP A 194 8.48 3.88 -7.35
C TRP A 194 9.52 4.09 -8.45
N VAL A 195 10.65 3.39 -8.32
CA VAL A 195 11.72 3.38 -9.31
C VAL A 195 11.37 2.35 -10.38
N LYS A 196 11.10 2.80 -11.60
CA LYS A 196 10.87 1.93 -12.76
C LYS A 196 12.21 1.60 -13.42
N ASN A 197 12.63 0.35 -13.34
CA ASN A 197 13.75 -0.12 -14.14
C ASN A 197 13.30 -0.43 -15.58
N THR A 198 14.18 -0.19 -16.54
CA THR A 198 13.90 -0.39 -17.96
C THR A 198 13.64 -1.85 -18.33
N ASN A 199 14.15 -2.79 -17.53
CA ASN A 199 14.06 -4.24 -17.78
C ASN A 199 12.82 -4.92 -17.19
N ILE A 200 11.87 -4.18 -16.60
CA ILE A 200 10.60 -4.74 -16.16
C ILE A 200 9.73 -4.99 -17.38
N ASP A 201 9.41 -6.26 -17.64
CA ASP A 201 8.57 -6.65 -18.80
C ASP A 201 7.10 -6.30 -18.55
N TYR A 202 6.58 -6.62 -17.34
CA TYR A 202 5.16 -6.50 -17.02
C TYR A 202 4.94 -5.94 -15.62
N VAL A 203 3.86 -5.17 -15.47
CA VAL A 203 3.33 -4.73 -14.18
C VAL A 203 1.98 -5.39 -13.92
N ILE A 204 1.75 -5.80 -12.66
CA ILE A 204 0.52 -6.48 -12.24
C ILE A 204 -0.21 -5.58 -11.23
N PRO A 205 -1.04 -4.64 -11.67
CA PRO A 205 -1.97 -3.93 -10.81
C PRO A 205 -3.14 -4.85 -10.43
N TYR A 206 -3.74 -4.61 -9.27
CA TYR A 206 -4.89 -5.37 -8.78
C TYR A 206 -6.24 -4.69 -9.04
N ARG A 207 -6.24 -3.48 -9.60
CA ARG A 207 -7.42 -2.67 -9.90
C ARG A 207 -7.15 -1.65 -11.00
N ASN A 208 -8.20 -1.12 -11.60
CA ASN A 208 -8.11 -0.15 -12.69
C ASN A 208 -7.41 1.16 -12.31
N TRP A 209 -7.52 1.61 -11.05
CA TRP A 209 -6.77 2.74 -10.53
C TRP A 209 -5.25 2.57 -10.73
N GLY A 210 -4.71 1.43 -10.29
CA GLY A 210 -3.28 1.12 -10.47
C GLY A 210 -2.90 1.01 -11.94
N ALA A 211 -3.71 0.31 -12.73
CA ALA A 211 -3.49 0.17 -14.17
C ALA A 211 -3.43 1.54 -14.88
N THR A 212 -4.32 2.47 -14.52
CA THR A 212 -4.31 3.84 -15.07
C THR A 212 -3.03 4.58 -14.71
N ILE A 213 -2.59 4.52 -13.44
CA ILE A 213 -1.34 5.16 -13.00
C ILE A 213 -0.12 4.55 -13.70
N ASP A 214 -0.09 3.23 -13.86
CA ASP A 214 1.00 2.54 -14.54
C ASP A 214 1.15 3.03 -15.98
N ILE A 215 0.04 3.21 -16.68
CA ILE A 215 0.05 3.70 -18.06
C ILE A 215 0.37 5.20 -18.13
N GLU A 216 -0.37 6.05 -17.40
CA GLU A 216 -0.30 7.49 -17.56
C GLU A 216 0.91 8.13 -16.87
N LYS A 217 1.33 7.58 -15.73
CA LYS A 217 2.33 8.22 -14.86
C LYS A 217 3.64 7.46 -14.77
N ARG A 218 3.62 6.13 -14.91
CA ARG A 218 4.82 5.29 -14.82
C ARG A 218 5.34 4.85 -16.20
N GLY A 219 4.60 5.19 -17.28
CA GLY A 219 5.02 4.99 -18.67
C GLY A 219 5.12 3.52 -19.09
N PHE A 220 4.26 2.64 -18.56
CA PHE A 220 4.06 1.32 -19.13
C PHE A 220 3.12 1.42 -20.33
N GLU A 221 3.40 0.65 -21.35
CA GLU A 221 2.48 0.49 -22.46
C GLU A 221 1.34 -0.46 -22.05
N LEU A 222 0.16 -0.31 -22.66
CA LEU A 222 -1.03 -1.09 -22.33
C LEU A 222 -0.77 -2.61 -22.34
N HIS A 223 0.04 -3.11 -23.28
CA HIS A 223 0.36 -4.53 -23.40
C HIS A 223 1.28 -5.05 -22.29
N GLN A 224 1.93 -4.16 -21.53
CA GLN A 224 2.77 -4.50 -20.38
C GLN A 224 1.96 -4.55 -19.07
N VAL A 225 0.70 -4.09 -19.07
CA VAL A 225 -0.14 -4.00 -17.87
C VAL A 225 -1.04 -5.23 -17.79
N LEU A 226 -0.87 -6.04 -16.76
CA LEU A 226 -1.57 -7.30 -16.55
C LEU A 226 -2.48 -7.16 -15.33
N LEU A 227 -3.74 -6.78 -15.53
CA LEU A 227 -4.69 -6.57 -14.42
C LEU A 227 -5.09 -7.91 -13.80
N VAL A 228 -4.70 -8.12 -12.53
CA VAL A 228 -5.03 -9.33 -11.75
C VAL A 228 -5.61 -8.93 -10.39
N PRO A 229 -6.94 -8.84 -10.24
CA PRO A 229 -7.57 -8.60 -8.94
C PRO A 229 -7.19 -9.68 -7.93
N TYR A 230 -6.96 -9.28 -6.67
CA TYR A 230 -6.57 -10.22 -5.62
C TYR A 230 -7.74 -10.55 -4.68
N TYR A 231 -7.67 -11.67 -3.97
CA TYR A 231 -8.60 -12.07 -2.91
C TYR A 231 -7.94 -11.99 -1.53
N PRO A 232 -8.69 -11.87 -0.42
CA PRO A 232 -8.11 -11.82 0.90
C PRO A 232 -7.58 -13.21 1.32
N ILE A 233 -6.36 -13.26 1.84
CA ILE A 233 -5.84 -14.45 2.52
C ILE A 233 -6.30 -14.42 3.97
N ILE A 234 -6.99 -15.47 4.39
CA ILE A 234 -7.53 -15.60 5.74
C ILE A 234 -6.56 -16.42 6.59
N ALA A 235 -5.92 -15.76 7.54
CA ALA A 235 -5.11 -16.45 8.56
C ALA A 235 -6.02 -16.95 9.70
N ASN A 236 -5.76 -18.16 10.20
CA ASN A 236 -6.44 -18.69 11.38
C ASN A 236 -5.99 -17.90 12.61
N THR A 237 -6.90 -17.13 13.17
CA THR A 237 -6.68 -16.37 14.40
C THR A 237 -7.84 -16.60 15.37
N THR A 238 -7.62 -16.34 16.64
CA THR A 238 -8.68 -16.44 17.65
C THR A 238 -9.22 -15.07 17.97
N PHE A 239 -10.53 -14.91 18.01
CA PHE A 239 -11.19 -13.66 18.37
C PHE A 239 -10.79 -13.22 19.79
N LYS A 240 -10.26 -12.00 19.91
CA LYS A 240 -9.79 -11.41 21.18
C LYS A 240 -10.88 -10.65 21.94
N GLY A 241 -12.13 -10.68 21.46
CA GLY A 241 -13.24 -9.93 22.02
C GLY A 241 -13.23 -8.44 21.65
N PHE A 242 -14.28 -7.75 22.06
CA PHE A 242 -14.36 -6.28 22.04
C PHE A 242 -14.22 -5.74 23.46
N PRO A 243 -13.73 -4.51 23.66
CA PRO A 243 -13.55 -3.93 25.00
C PRO A 243 -14.86 -3.46 25.65
N ILE A 244 -15.99 -3.66 25.00
CA ILE A 244 -17.33 -3.27 25.45
C ILE A 244 -18.33 -4.41 25.23
N GLU A 245 -19.43 -4.38 25.99
CA GLU A 245 -20.58 -5.25 25.72
C GLU A 245 -21.33 -4.77 24.47
N THR A 246 -21.52 -5.68 23.51
CA THR A 246 -22.13 -5.40 22.20
C THR A 246 -23.53 -5.98 22.04
N LYS A 247 -24.05 -6.66 23.06
CA LYS A 247 -25.41 -7.20 23.05
C LYS A 247 -26.43 -6.10 22.78
N ASP A 248 -27.36 -6.39 21.88
CA ASP A 248 -28.44 -5.48 21.47
C ASP A 248 -27.95 -4.18 20.78
N LYS A 249 -26.68 -4.14 20.35
CA LYS A 249 -26.10 -3.01 19.60
C LYS A 249 -25.79 -3.42 18.17
N VAL A 250 -25.83 -2.45 17.26
CA VAL A 250 -25.28 -2.60 15.92
C VAL A 250 -23.82 -2.17 15.95
N VAL A 251 -22.93 -3.12 15.70
CA VAL A 251 -21.49 -2.92 15.77
C VAL A 251 -20.97 -2.51 14.39
N ILE A 252 -20.60 -1.25 14.27
CA ILE A 252 -19.95 -0.70 13.09
C ILE A 252 -18.45 -0.79 13.31
N PHE A 253 -17.76 -1.50 12.45
CA PHE A 253 -16.31 -1.54 12.48
C PHE A 253 -15.71 -0.58 11.46
N THR A 254 -14.63 0.06 11.83
CA THR A 254 -13.78 0.85 10.94
C THR A 254 -12.33 0.77 11.39
N GLY A 255 -11.37 0.99 10.48
CA GLY A 255 -9.96 0.93 10.85
C GLY A 255 -9.00 1.09 9.70
N GLY A 256 -7.78 1.40 10.06
CA GLY A 256 -6.67 1.61 9.12
C GLY A 256 -5.61 2.54 9.69
N GLU A 257 -4.65 2.90 8.84
CA GLU A 257 -3.66 3.92 9.18
C GLU A 257 -4.35 5.29 9.35
N TYR A 258 -3.99 6.00 10.43
CA TYR A 258 -4.67 7.24 10.81
C TYR A 258 -4.70 8.30 9.70
N TYR A 259 -3.63 8.43 8.91
CA TYR A 259 -3.59 9.41 7.81
C TYR A 259 -4.75 9.27 6.82
N LYS A 260 -5.29 8.07 6.68
CA LYS A 260 -6.42 7.78 5.79
C LYS A 260 -7.73 8.45 6.19
N THR A 261 -7.81 8.95 7.42
CA THR A 261 -8.99 9.65 7.95
C THR A 261 -8.85 11.17 7.97
N ILE A 262 -7.72 11.69 7.49
CA ILE A 262 -7.38 13.11 7.58
C ILE A 262 -7.79 13.85 6.31
N SER A 263 -8.66 14.82 6.45
CA SER A 263 -9.03 15.77 5.40
C SER A 263 -9.12 17.19 5.94
N THR A 264 -9.15 18.18 5.06
CA THR A 264 -9.29 19.60 5.42
C THR A 264 -10.60 19.90 6.15
N THR A 265 -11.65 19.13 5.86
CA THR A 265 -13.01 19.29 6.40
C THR A 265 -13.33 18.35 7.56
N ASN A 266 -12.42 17.45 7.95
CA ASN A 266 -12.68 16.37 8.91
C ASN A 266 -13.93 15.52 8.57
N LYS A 267 -14.25 15.40 7.30
CA LYS A 267 -15.50 14.79 6.78
C LYS A 267 -15.77 13.42 7.40
N TYR A 268 -14.78 12.56 7.45
CA TYR A 268 -14.90 11.21 7.97
C TYR A 268 -15.45 11.18 9.40
N TRP A 269 -14.86 11.96 10.29
CA TRP A 269 -15.25 11.99 11.70
C TRP A 269 -16.62 12.66 11.91
N ASN A 270 -16.92 13.69 11.13
CA ASN A 270 -18.24 14.35 11.16
C ASN A 270 -19.36 13.37 10.76
N LEU A 271 -19.13 12.53 9.75
CA LEU A 271 -20.11 11.51 9.35
C LEU A 271 -20.30 10.43 10.42
N ILE A 272 -19.22 9.95 11.05
CA ILE A 272 -19.30 8.98 12.16
C ILE A 272 -20.10 9.54 13.32
N VAL A 273 -19.84 10.78 13.72
CA VAL A 273 -20.59 11.47 14.78
C VAL A 273 -22.06 11.51 14.43
N LYS A 274 -22.40 11.94 13.21
CA LYS A 274 -23.80 12.06 12.78
C LYS A 274 -24.51 10.72 12.75
N VAL A 275 -23.86 9.66 12.27
CA VAL A 275 -24.42 8.29 12.33
C VAL A 275 -24.72 7.87 13.76
N LEU A 276 -23.82 8.15 14.71
CA LEU A 276 -24.03 7.81 16.12
C LEU A 276 -25.13 8.64 16.78
N GLU A 277 -25.26 9.93 16.42
CA GLU A 277 -26.35 10.78 16.90
C GLU A 277 -27.71 10.28 16.45
N ASP A 278 -27.82 9.89 15.17
CA ASP A 278 -29.09 9.42 14.59
C ASP A 278 -29.45 8.00 15.04
N ASN A 279 -28.49 7.20 15.53
CA ASN A 279 -28.68 5.79 15.87
C ASN A 279 -28.17 5.47 17.29
N PRO A 280 -29.00 5.64 18.34
CA PRO A 280 -28.59 5.40 19.73
C PRO A 280 -28.15 3.96 20.05
N ASN A 281 -28.60 2.98 19.28
CA ASN A 281 -28.25 1.57 19.41
C ASN A 281 -26.98 1.18 18.63
N ALA A 282 -26.34 2.11 17.92
CA ALA A 282 -25.10 1.85 17.20
C ALA A 282 -23.86 2.17 18.04
N VAL A 283 -22.80 1.39 17.82
CA VAL A 283 -21.45 1.64 18.33
C VAL A 283 -20.45 1.55 17.19
N VAL A 284 -19.43 2.42 17.20
CA VAL A 284 -18.33 2.41 16.24
C VAL A 284 -17.06 1.95 16.95
N LEU A 285 -16.47 0.87 16.46
CA LEU A 285 -15.18 0.35 16.91
C LEU A 285 -14.12 0.76 15.89
N PHE A 286 -13.11 1.51 16.32
CA PHE A 286 -12.02 1.96 15.45
C PHE A 286 -10.71 1.28 15.79
N ALA A 287 -10.13 0.55 14.80
CA ALA A 287 -8.84 -0.09 14.92
C ALA A 287 -7.73 0.73 14.24
N THR A 288 -6.65 1.00 14.96
CA THR A 288 -5.46 1.67 14.43
C THR A 288 -4.21 1.27 15.22
N LYS A 289 -3.02 1.64 14.75
CA LYS A 289 -1.77 1.32 15.47
C LYS A 289 -1.70 2.00 16.85
N ALA A 290 -1.02 1.34 17.78
CA ALA A 290 -0.93 1.79 19.17
C ALA A 290 -0.24 3.14 19.35
N ASP A 291 0.70 3.51 18.48
CA ASP A 291 1.40 4.80 18.49
C ASP A 291 0.52 5.98 18.07
N THR A 292 -0.62 5.73 17.43
CA THR A 292 -1.61 6.74 17.07
C THR A 292 -2.65 6.98 18.17
N ARG A 293 -2.56 6.32 19.33
CA ARG A 293 -3.52 6.47 20.44
C ARG A 293 -3.69 7.91 20.91
N ASN A 294 -2.61 8.68 21.01
CA ASN A 294 -2.69 10.07 21.46
C ASN A 294 -3.50 10.95 20.51
N VAL A 295 -3.31 10.74 19.21
CA VAL A 295 -4.07 11.44 18.16
C VAL A 295 -5.53 11.03 18.24
N TYR A 296 -5.77 9.75 18.44
CA TYR A 296 -7.10 9.18 18.57
C TYR A 296 -7.82 9.69 19.83
N SER A 297 -7.13 9.74 20.97
CA SER A 297 -7.67 10.32 22.21
C SER A 297 -8.07 11.78 22.02
N SER A 298 -7.32 12.55 21.23
CA SER A 298 -7.68 13.94 20.92
C SER A 298 -8.93 14.05 20.02
N ILE A 299 -9.18 13.06 19.15
CA ILE A 299 -10.42 12.99 18.35
C ILE A 299 -11.60 12.65 19.24
N ILE A 300 -11.48 11.64 20.12
CA ILE A 300 -12.51 11.30 21.09
C ILE A 300 -12.83 12.49 21.99
N ALA A 301 -11.82 13.17 22.54
CA ALA A 301 -12.02 14.38 23.35
C ALA A 301 -12.76 15.48 22.56
N LYS A 302 -12.39 15.67 21.29
CA LYS A 302 -13.01 16.70 20.46
C LYS A 302 -14.46 16.40 20.07
N TYR A 303 -14.78 15.17 19.71
CA TYR A 303 -16.09 14.79 19.16
C TYR A 303 -16.93 13.99 20.18
N GLY A 304 -16.32 13.17 21.01
CA GLY A 304 -16.98 12.28 21.95
C GLY A 304 -17.67 13.07 23.07
N GLU A 305 -16.95 13.95 23.76
CA GLU A 305 -17.48 14.71 24.90
C GLU A 305 -18.53 15.72 24.45
N SER A 306 -18.28 16.44 23.35
CA SER A 306 -19.21 17.48 22.88
C SER A 306 -20.54 16.94 22.35
N ASN A 307 -20.59 15.66 21.91
CA ASN A 307 -21.77 15.06 21.31
C ASN A 307 -22.37 13.87 22.08
N ASN A 308 -21.91 13.64 23.33
CA ASN A 308 -22.38 12.52 24.19
C ASN A 308 -22.26 11.14 23.50
N ILE A 309 -21.20 10.91 22.70
CA ILE A 309 -20.95 9.67 21.98
C ILE A 309 -19.70 8.91 22.46
N GLN A 310 -19.04 9.38 23.55
CA GLN A 310 -17.78 8.83 24.05
C GLN A 310 -17.85 7.33 24.37
N ASP A 311 -19.01 6.87 24.87
CA ASP A 311 -19.23 5.46 25.18
C ASP A 311 -19.62 4.61 23.96
N ARG A 312 -19.73 5.22 22.79
CA ARG A 312 -20.15 4.58 21.55
C ARG A 312 -19.18 4.73 20.39
N LEU A 313 -18.15 5.57 20.54
CA LEU A 313 -17.02 5.69 19.61
C LEU A 313 -15.77 5.18 20.31
N ILE A 314 -15.40 3.91 20.09
CA ILE A 314 -14.48 3.15 20.93
C ILE A 314 -13.20 2.81 20.15
N PRO A 315 -12.03 3.29 20.61
CA PRO A 315 -10.75 2.82 20.06
C PRO A 315 -10.44 1.40 20.55
N ILE A 316 -10.11 0.51 19.63
CA ILE A 316 -9.78 -0.88 19.96
C ILE A 316 -8.31 -1.25 19.69
N GLY A 317 -7.49 -0.26 19.30
CA GLY A 317 -6.06 -0.45 19.04
C GLY A 317 -5.76 -1.26 17.78
N PHE A 318 -4.52 -1.74 17.66
CA PHE A 318 -4.13 -2.63 16.58
C PHE A 318 -4.75 -4.02 16.80
N ARG A 319 -5.28 -4.62 15.71
CA ARG A 319 -5.89 -5.94 15.72
C ARG A 319 -5.17 -6.84 14.72
N ASP A 320 -4.59 -7.93 15.19
CA ASP A 320 -4.00 -9.00 14.37
C ASP A 320 -5.00 -10.12 14.05
N ASP A 321 -6.13 -10.16 14.78
CA ASP A 321 -7.29 -11.02 14.56
C ASP A 321 -8.36 -10.34 13.69
N ILE A 322 -7.94 -9.62 12.66
CA ILE A 322 -8.82 -8.73 11.88
C ILE A 322 -9.99 -9.47 11.21
N ASN A 323 -9.76 -10.69 10.72
CA ASN A 323 -10.84 -11.49 10.14
C ASN A 323 -11.93 -11.80 11.18
N GLU A 324 -11.53 -12.13 12.40
CA GLU A 324 -12.45 -12.41 13.51
C GLU A 324 -13.20 -11.17 13.97
N VAL A 325 -12.54 -9.99 13.90
CA VAL A 325 -13.22 -8.71 14.13
C VAL A 325 -14.35 -8.52 13.12
N PHE A 326 -14.08 -8.76 11.83
CA PHE A 326 -15.12 -8.67 10.80
C PHE A 326 -16.22 -9.73 10.99
N ALA A 327 -15.88 -10.96 11.36
CA ALA A 327 -16.89 -11.98 11.64
C ALA A 327 -17.88 -11.56 12.74
N ASN A 328 -17.41 -10.80 13.74
CA ASN A 328 -18.16 -10.40 14.93
C ASN A 328 -18.70 -8.96 14.90
N CYS A 329 -18.53 -8.19 13.84
CA CYS A 329 -19.20 -6.89 13.65
C CYS A 329 -20.42 -7.03 12.72
N ASP A 330 -21.23 -5.97 12.62
CA ASP A 330 -22.43 -5.94 11.77
C ASP A 330 -22.19 -5.31 10.40
N MET A 331 -21.33 -4.31 10.32
CA MET A 331 -21.03 -3.58 9.09
C MET A 331 -19.67 -2.88 9.15
N PHE A 332 -19.17 -2.45 8.01
CA PHE A 332 -17.88 -1.78 7.86
C PHE A 332 -18.03 -0.37 7.27
N PHE A 333 -17.42 0.62 7.92
CA PHE A 333 -17.22 1.95 7.34
C PHE A 333 -15.79 2.08 6.84
N GLY A 334 -15.62 2.24 5.54
CA GLY A 334 -14.32 2.50 4.92
C GLY A 334 -13.78 3.87 5.32
N THR A 335 -12.46 3.99 5.49
CA THR A 335 -11.80 5.26 5.82
C THR A 335 -11.84 6.25 4.66
N THR A 336 -11.92 7.54 4.96
CA THR A 336 -11.99 8.66 4.00
C THR A 336 -11.00 9.75 4.41
N PRO A 337 -10.25 10.35 3.50
CA PRO A 337 -10.35 10.30 2.03
C PRO A 337 -9.66 9.12 1.33
N MET A 338 -8.88 8.32 2.03
CA MET A 338 -8.22 7.15 1.47
C MET A 338 -8.82 5.87 2.06
N SER A 339 -9.30 4.99 1.20
CA SER A 339 -9.85 3.70 1.62
C SER A 339 -8.76 2.64 1.85
N GLY A 340 -9.15 1.47 2.35
CA GLY A 340 -8.27 0.33 2.56
C GLY A 340 -8.78 -0.90 1.82
N GLY A 341 -8.25 -1.19 0.62
CA GLY A 341 -8.71 -2.29 -0.22
C GLY A 341 -8.76 -3.64 0.50
N LEU A 342 -7.72 -4.00 1.24
CA LEU A 342 -7.68 -5.27 1.98
C LEU A 342 -8.73 -5.33 3.11
N MET A 343 -8.96 -4.22 3.82
CA MET A 343 -10.01 -4.15 4.86
C MET A 343 -11.41 -4.32 4.24
N THR A 344 -11.63 -3.70 3.09
CA THR A 344 -12.83 -3.87 2.28
C THR A 344 -13.06 -5.33 1.90
N GLN A 345 -12.02 -6.02 1.47
CA GLN A 345 -12.13 -7.43 1.10
C GLN A 345 -12.37 -8.35 2.31
N TYR A 346 -11.79 -8.06 3.48
CA TYR A 346 -12.13 -8.82 4.71
C TYR A 346 -13.58 -8.61 5.13
N ALA A 347 -14.12 -7.39 5.01
CA ALA A 347 -15.53 -7.11 5.26
C ALA A 347 -16.43 -7.91 4.30
N ALA A 348 -16.12 -7.87 3.00
CA ALA A 348 -16.84 -8.60 1.97
C ALA A 348 -16.77 -10.12 2.15
N TYR A 349 -15.61 -10.66 2.46
CA TYR A 349 -15.41 -12.09 2.75
C TYR A 349 -16.30 -12.57 3.91
N ASN A 350 -16.48 -11.74 4.94
CA ASN A 350 -17.36 -12.03 6.07
C ASN A 350 -18.82 -11.62 5.84
N SER A 351 -19.22 -11.35 4.60
CA SER A 351 -20.58 -10.92 4.23
C SER A 351 -21.07 -9.70 5.03
N LYS A 352 -20.16 -8.74 5.30
CA LYS A 352 -20.55 -7.51 5.97
C LYS A 352 -20.85 -6.41 4.95
N PRO A 353 -21.97 -5.69 5.07
CA PRO A 353 -22.22 -4.54 4.23
C PRO A 353 -21.18 -3.47 4.49
N ILE A 354 -20.82 -2.78 3.42
CA ILE A 354 -19.76 -1.79 3.40
C ILE A 354 -20.34 -0.45 3.01
N LEU A 355 -19.97 0.60 3.72
CA LEU A 355 -20.21 1.99 3.35
C LEU A 355 -18.89 2.73 3.17
N GLN A 356 -18.72 3.37 2.05
CA GLN A 356 -17.57 4.20 1.72
C GLN A 356 -18.03 5.61 1.36
N TYR A 357 -17.39 6.61 1.93
CA TYR A 357 -17.56 8.00 1.51
C TYR A 357 -16.33 8.44 0.72
N TYR A 358 -16.52 9.15 -0.38
CA TYR A 358 -15.45 9.80 -1.10
C TYR A 358 -15.64 11.31 -1.15
N LEU A 359 -14.55 12.06 -0.95
CA LEU A 359 -14.54 13.48 -1.27
C LEU A 359 -14.69 13.64 -2.79
N SER A 360 -15.54 14.56 -3.25
CA SER A 360 -15.86 14.70 -4.67
C SER A 360 -14.64 14.94 -5.54
N GLU A 361 -13.67 15.68 -5.04
CA GLU A 361 -12.39 15.96 -5.72
C GLU A 361 -11.46 14.73 -5.82
N LEU A 362 -11.69 13.70 -4.98
CA LEU A 362 -10.93 12.45 -4.96
C LEU A 362 -11.78 11.25 -5.34
N SER A 363 -13.02 11.46 -5.82
CA SER A 363 -14.02 10.41 -6.06
C SER A 363 -13.65 9.45 -7.19
N ALA A 364 -12.82 9.86 -8.14
CA ALA A 364 -12.31 8.99 -9.20
C ALA A 364 -11.51 7.80 -8.64
N ASN A 365 -11.04 7.92 -7.39
CA ASN A 365 -10.46 6.84 -6.63
C ASN A 365 -11.53 5.87 -6.08
N ASN A 366 -12.46 5.44 -6.85
CA ASN A 366 -13.47 4.44 -6.47
C ASN A 366 -12.83 3.08 -6.16
N GLU A 367 -11.91 3.15 -5.20
CA GLU A 367 -10.96 2.14 -4.84
C GLU A 367 -11.65 0.91 -4.25
N THR A 368 -12.64 1.19 -3.42
CA THR A 368 -13.32 0.14 -2.66
C THR A 368 -14.14 -0.75 -3.57
N GLU A 369 -14.87 -0.19 -4.52
CA GLU A 369 -15.66 -0.96 -5.48
C GLU A 369 -14.78 -1.72 -6.48
N GLN A 370 -13.65 -1.13 -6.89
CA GLN A 370 -12.73 -1.78 -7.83
C GLN A 370 -12.11 -3.08 -7.30
N VAL A 371 -11.95 -3.23 -5.98
CA VAL A 371 -11.42 -4.47 -5.38
C VAL A 371 -12.50 -5.52 -5.11
N LEU A 372 -13.78 -5.17 -5.33
CA LEU A 372 -14.93 -6.06 -5.13
C LEU A 372 -15.51 -6.58 -6.43
N ASN A 373 -15.60 -5.73 -7.46
CA ASN A 373 -16.41 -5.91 -8.65
C ASN A 373 -15.84 -6.93 -9.67
N TYR A 374 -15.50 -8.13 -9.22
CA TYR A 374 -15.04 -9.19 -10.12
C TYR A 374 -16.21 -9.98 -10.72
N ASN A 375 -17.07 -10.56 -9.87
CA ASN A 375 -18.20 -11.39 -10.31
C ASN A 375 -19.47 -10.58 -10.59
N SER A 376 -19.67 -9.48 -9.88
CA SER A 376 -20.82 -8.59 -10.06
C SER A 376 -20.47 -7.18 -9.60
N ARG A 377 -21.16 -6.18 -10.13
CA ARG A 377 -21.01 -4.79 -9.67
C ARG A 377 -21.83 -4.56 -8.40
N VAL A 378 -21.23 -3.90 -7.42
CA VAL A 378 -21.87 -3.45 -6.19
C VAL A 378 -21.64 -1.95 -6.01
N GLU A 379 -22.63 -1.25 -5.51
CA GLU A 379 -22.56 0.18 -5.19
C GLU A 379 -22.50 0.33 -3.67
N ILE A 380 -21.39 0.84 -3.17
CA ILE A 380 -21.12 1.03 -1.73
C ILE A 380 -20.55 2.41 -1.44
N SER A 381 -20.33 3.22 -2.48
CA SER A 381 -19.65 4.52 -2.40
C SER A 381 -20.60 5.68 -2.55
N PHE A 382 -20.41 6.71 -1.74
CA PHE A 382 -21.21 7.92 -1.69
C PHE A 382 -20.31 9.15 -1.72
N THR A 383 -20.76 10.22 -2.37
CA THR A 383 -20.08 11.52 -2.44
C THR A 383 -20.85 12.65 -1.80
N ASN A 384 -22.11 12.40 -1.38
CA ASN A 384 -22.90 13.36 -0.61
C ASN A 384 -23.33 12.78 0.74
N ASP A 385 -23.54 13.65 1.71
CA ASP A 385 -23.79 13.28 3.10
C ASP A 385 -25.17 12.64 3.28
N GLU A 386 -26.19 13.13 2.58
CA GLU A 386 -27.57 12.68 2.73
C GLU A 386 -27.71 11.22 2.29
N ASP A 387 -27.21 10.87 1.12
CA ASP A 387 -27.29 9.49 0.61
C ASP A 387 -26.47 8.54 1.51
N PHE A 388 -25.27 8.95 1.95
CA PHE A 388 -24.46 8.17 2.89
C PHE A 388 -25.19 7.91 4.21
N LEU A 389 -25.77 8.94 4.80
CA LEU A 389 -26.48 8.83 6.09
C LEU A 389 -27.78 8.03 5.94
N ASN A 390 -28.52 8.20 4.86
CA ASN A 390 -29.72 7.44 4.58
C ASN A 390 -29.43 5.94 4.46
N GLU A 391 -28.36 5.57 3.72
CA GLU A 391 -27.97 4.17 3.62
C GLU A 391 -27.44 3.62 4.95
N ALA A 392 -26.65 4.40 5.71
CA ALA A 392 -26.18 4.02 7.03
C ALA A 392 -27.36 3.72 7.97
N ASN A 393 -28.35 4.65 8.03
CA ASN A 393 -29.52 4.51 8.88
C ASN A 393 -30.36 3.28 8.49
N LYS A 394 -30.53 3.02 7.19
CA LYS A 394 -31.24 1.85 6.69
C LYS A 394 -30.54 0.53 7.04
N LEU A 395 -29.23 0.48 6.90
CA LEU A 395 -28.43 -0.70 7.29
C LEU A 395 -28.46 -0.94 8.80
N ILE A 396 -28.47 0.11 9.62
CA ILE A 396 -28.53 -0.01 11.09
C ILE A 396 -29.91 -0.47 11.52
N ALA A 397 -30.97 0.12 10.97
CA ALA A 397 -32.35 -0.15 11.39
C ALA A 397 -32.89 -1.51 10.92
N ASN A 398 -32.42 -2.04 9.78
CA ASN A 398 -32.99 -3.23 9.14
C ASN A 398 -31.96 -4.35 9.00
N LYS A 399 -32.07 -5.36 9.86
CA LYS A 399 -31.18 -6.52 9.87
C LYS A 399 -31.22 -7.32 8.58
N ASP A 400 -32.41 -7.61 8.06
CA ASP A 400 -32.57 -8.43 6.83
C ASP A 400 -31.97 -7.71 5.61
N TYR A 401 -32.13 -6.38 5.55
CA TYR A 401 -31.49 -5.57 4.53
C TYR A 401 -29.98 -5.60 4.64
N ARG A 402 -29.46 -5.48 5.88
CA ARG A 402 -28.02 -5.54 6.19
C ARG A 402 -27.42 -6.87 5.76
N GLU A 403 -28.06 -8.01 6.09
CA GLU A 403 -27.62 -9.35 5.70
C GLU A 403 -27.67 -9.55 4.19
N LYS A 404 -28.74 -9.09 3.52
CA LYS A 404 -28.85 -9.14 2.06
C LYS A 404 -27.72 -8.38 1.38
N ARG A 405 -27.44 -7.13 1.80
CA ARG A 405 -26.37 -6.32 1.24
C ARG A 405 -24.99 -6.94 1.47
N GLY A 406 -24.74 -7.50 2.67
CA GLY A 406 -23.51 -8.20 2.96
C GLY A 406 -23.28 -9.40 2.04
N LYS A 407 -24.34 -10.18 1.75
CA LYS A 407 -24.26 -11.31 0.81
C LYS A 407 -23.97 -10.86 -0.62
N GLU A 408 -24.65 -9.81 -1.12
CA GLU A 408 -24.40 -9.25 -2.46
C GLU A 408 -22.91 -8.84 -2.62
N ILE A 409 -22.33 -8.21 -1.59
CA ILE A 409 -20.94 -7.78 -1.56
C ILE A 409 -20.00 -8.99 -1.51
N HIS A 410 -20.31 -10.01 -0.71
CA HIS A 410 -19.53 -11.26 -0.68
C HIS A 410 -19.50 -11.93 -2.07
N ASP A 411 -20.64 -12.05 -2.72
CA ASP A 411 -20.77 -12.73 -4.00
C ASP A 411 -20.06 -11.98 -5.16
N SER A 412 -19.69 -10.70 -4.95
CA SER A 412 -18.95 -9.90 -5.94
C SER A 412 -17.44 -10.17 -5.95
N LEU A 413 -16.88 -10.76 -4.89
CA LEU A 413 -15.45 -11.04 -4.75
C LEU A 413 -14.94 -12.09 -5.75
N ILE A 414 -13.71 -11.93 -6.18
CA ILE A 414 -12.95 -13.01 -6.82
C ILE A 414 -12.68 -14.13 -5.81
N THR A 415 -12.89 -15.37 -6.24
CA THR A 415 -12.56 -16.55 -5.42
C THR A 415 -11.12 -17.01 -5.65
N LYS A 416 -10.58 -17.81 -4.70
CA LYS A 416 -9.26 -18.42 -4.85
C LYS A 416 -9.12 -19.20 -6.17
N ALA A 417 -10.11 -20.01 -6.51
CA ALA A 417 -10.07 -20.82 -7.74
C ALA A 417 -10.07 -19.96 -9.00
N GLN A 418 -10.83 -18.87 -9.02
CA GLN A 418 -10.83 -17.90 -10.12
C GLN A 418 -9.48 -17.18 -10.23
N PHE A 419 -8.87 -16.80 -9.10
CA PHE A 419 -7.55 -16.17 -9.10
C PHE A 419 -6.47 -17.12 -9.63
N ASP A 420 -6.48 -18.40 -9.20
CA ASP A 420 -5.49 -19.38 -9.64
C ASP A 420 -5.52 -19.55 -11.18
N ILE A 421 -6.72 -19.63 -11.76
CA ILE A 421 -6.92 -19.71 -13.22
C ILE A 421 -6.47 -18.41 -13.89
N LEU A 422 -6.95 -17.27 -13.40
CA LEU A 422 -6.65 -15.95 -13.96
C LEU A 422 -5.16 -15.67 -13.99
N LEU A 423 -4.45 -15.87 -12.86
CA LEU A 423 -3.01 -15.63 -12.81
C LEU A 423 -2.28 -16.55 -13.78
N LYS A 424 -2.61 -17.85 -13.81
CA LYS A 424 -1.98 -18.81 -14.71
C LYS A 424 -2.12 -18.37 -16.17
N GLU A 425 -3.33 -18.13 -16.64
CA GLU A 425 -3.58 -17.73 -18.02
C GLU A 425 -2.88 -16.39 -18.34
N THR A 426 -2.95 -15.41 -17.44
CA THR A 426 -2.31 -14.11 -17.62
C THR A 426 -0.80 -14.21 -17.83
N ILE A 427 -0.09 -15.03 -17.02
CA ILE A 427 1.39 -15.14 -17.11
C ILE A 427 1.86 -16.14 -18.17
N GLU A 428 1.03 -17.07 -18.62
CA GLU A 428 1.32 -17.97 -19.73
C GLU A 428 1.18 -17.24 -21.07
N GLU A 429 0.12 -16.42 -21.23
CA GLU A 429 -0.12 -15.64 -22.44
C GLU A 429 0.60 -14.27 -22.44
N ASN A 430 1.08 -13.81 -21.27
CA ASN A 430 1.62 -12.46 -21.07
C ASN A 430 0.62 -11.38 -21.52
N LYS A 431 -0.63 -11.55 -21.17
CA LYS A 431 -1.73 -10.69 -21.60
C LYS A 431 -2.76 -10.55 -20.48
N THR A 432 -3.31 -9.35 -20.32
CA THR A 432 -4.43 -9.16 -19.41
C THR A 432 -5.68 -9.89 -19.92
N ILE A 433 -6.33 -10.65 -19.03
CA ILE A 433 -7.59 -11.34 -19.31
C ILE A 433 -8.78 -10.46 -18.86
N VAL A 434 -8.60 -9.78 -17.72
CA VAL A 434 -9.59 -8.82 -17.21
C VAL A 434 -9.45 -7.51 -17.98
N PRO A 435 -10.55 -6.95 -18.54
CA PRO A 435 -10.49 -5.67 -19.26
C PRO A 435 -9.97 -4.54 -18.35
N ILE A 436 -9.08 -3.71 -18.88
CA ILE A 436 -8.63 -2.50 -18.21
C ILE A 436 -9.56 -1.35 -18.58
N GLU A 437 -10.19 -0.76 -17.57
CA GLU A 437 -11.00 0.45 -17.71
C GLU A 437 -10.19 1.64 -17.18
N MET A 438 -9.83 2.58 -18.05
CA MET A 438 -9.11 3.79 -17.66
C MET A 438 -9.97 4.70 -16.79
N ILE A 439 -9.36 5.26 -15.75
CA ILE A 439 -10.04 6.11 -14.77
C ILE A 439 -9.53 7.54 -14.89
N ASP A 440 -10.45 8.51 -14.89
CA ASP A 440 -10.11 9.93 -14.85
C ASP A 440 -9.68 10.34 -13.43
N ILE A 441 -8.37 10.40 -13.19
CA ILE A 441 -7.77 10.66 -11.88
C ILE A 441 -7.40 12.14 -11.76
N ASN A 442 -7.93 12.82 -10.73
CA ASN A 442 -7.49 14.17 -10.38
C ASN A 442 -6.17 14.13 -9.58
N TYR A 443 -5.06 14.02 -10.29
CA TYR A 443 -3.71 13.93 -9.71
C TYR A 443 -3.33 15.13 -8.86
N ASP A 444 -3.79 16.34 -9.23
CA ASP A 444 -3.49 17.57 -8.49
C ASP A 444 -4.17 17.56 -7.11
N ALA A 445 -5.41 17.09 -7.02
CA ALA A 445 -6.12 16.95 -5.75
C ALA A 445 -5.42 15.95 -4.81
N PHE A 446 -4.93 14.83 -5.37
CA PHE A 446 -4.14 13.86 -4.60
C PHE A 446 -2.82 14.44 -4.11
N THR A 447 -2.10 15.15 -4.98
CA THR A 447 -0.85 15.84 -4.61
C THR A 447 -1.09 16.85 -3.50
N ASP A 448 -2.13 17.70 -3.61
CA ASP A 448 -2.48 18.68 -2.60
C ASP A 448 -2.87 18.04 -1.27
N TRP A 449 -3.55 16.89 -1.30
CA TRP A 449 -3.87 16.13 -0.10
C TRP A 449 -2.62 15.57 0.60
N TRP A 450 -1.65 14.99 -0.13
CA TRP A 450 -0.39 14.52 0.43
C TRP A 450 0.42 15.65 1.08
N PHE A 451 0.50 16.82 0.43
CA PHE A 451 1.13 18.00 1.02
C PHE A 451 0.36 18.55 2.23
N TYR A 452 -0.97 18.40 2.24
CA TYR A 452 -1.77 18.72 3.42
C TYR A 452 -1.41 17.82 4.62
N LEU A 453 -1.22 16.53 4.42
CA LEU A 453 -0.76 15.59 5.48
C LEU A 453 0.61 16.02 6.05
N GLU A 454 1.52 16.48 5.20
CA GLU A 454 2.79 17.05 5.66
C GLU A 454 2.59 18.32 6.50
N LYS A 455 1.71 19.22 6.06
CA LYS A 455 1.41 20.48 6.76
C LYS A 455 0.85 20.25 8.17
N VAL A 456 0.00 19.22 8.34
CA VAL A 456 -0.60 18.89 9.65
C VAL A 456 0.28 17.97 10.50
N GLY A 457 1.49 17.64 10.04
CA GLY A 457 2.50 16.90 10.80
C GLY A 457 2.32 15.37 10.81
N ILE A 458 1.50 14.84 9.94
CA ILE A 458 1.35 13.37 9.75
C ILE A 458 2.56 12.80 8.98
N SER A 459 2.99 13.48 7.92
CA SER A 459 4.26 13.16 7.25
C SER A 459 5.44 13.88 7.93
N GLN A 460 6.61 13.27 7.90
CA GLN A 460 7.86 13.81 8.44
C GLN A 460 8.85 14.23 7.33
N ALA A 461 8.39 14.29 6.09
CA ALA A 461 9.25 14.52 4.92
C ALA A 461 10.03 15.84 5.01
N ARG A 462 9.40 16.93 5.45
CA ARG A 462 10.07 18.24 5.64
C ARG A 462 11.17 18.18 6.69
N LYS A 463 10.90 17.58 7.85
CA LYS A 463 11.88 17.40 8.92
C LYS A 463 13.07 16.57 8.45
N TYR A 464 12.79 15.54 7.67
CA TYR A 464 13.80 14.69 7.09
C TYR A 464 14.66 15.42 6.05
N LEU A 465 14.04 16.21 5.14
CA LEU A 465 14.77 17.05 4.19
C LEU A 465 15.66 18.10 4.87
N LEU A 466 15.18 18.73 5.93
CA LEU A 466 15.99 19.67 6.71
C LEU A 466 17.25 19.01 7.29
N SER A 467 17.18 17.73 7.68
CA SER A 467 18.35 16.97 8.15
C SER A 467 19.31 16.63 7.01
N LEU A 468 18.80 16.20 5.85
CA LEU A 468 19.61 15.81 4.70
C LEU A 468 20.32 16.99 4.02
N THR A 469 19.67 18.16 3.98
CA THR A 469 20.24 19.36 3.35
C THR A 469 21.38 20.01 4.14
N GLY A 470 21.56 19.63 5.42
CA GLY A 470 22.63 20.19 6.28
C GLY A 470 22.59 21.72 6.30
N ASN A 471 23.75 22.37 6.09
CA ASN A 471 23.81 23.85 6.05
C ASN A 471 23.12 24.46 4.82
N LYS A 472 22.91 23.73 3.74
CA LYS A 472 22.18 24.21 2.55
C LYS A 472 20.69 24.51 2.86
N LYS A 473 20.14 23.99 3.97
CA LYS A 473 18.74 24.26 4.39
C LYS A 473 18.41 25.76 4.50
N TYR A 474 19.37 26.59 4.91
CA TYR A 474 19.16 28.05 5.04
C TYR A 474 18.88 28.73 3.69
N ILE A 475 19.33 28.15 2.58
CA ILE A 475 19.11 28.63 1.22
C ILE A 475 17.95 27.90 0.56
N LEU A 476 17.90 26.59 0.69
CA LEU A 476 16.93 25.72 0.00
C LEU A 476 15.55 25.75 0.65
N MET A 477 15.52 25.84 1.98
CA MET A 477 14.31 25.75 2.81
C MET A 477 14.26 26.82 3.90
N PRO A 478 14.39 28.12 3.58
CA PRO A 478 14.53 29.19 4.58
C PRO A 478 13.33 29.29 5.52
N LEU A 479 12.10 29.21 4.99
CA LEU A 479 10.87 29.28 5.81
C LEU A 479 10.69 28.04 6.69
N SER A 480 10.92 26.87 6.14
CA SER A 480 10.86 25.61 6.91
C SER A 480 11.92 25.59 8.01
N THR A 481 13.11 26.13 7.74
CA THR A 481 14.19 26.27 8.72
C THR A 481 13.82 27.24 9.83
N LEU A 482 13.28 28.42 9.49
CA LEU A 482 12.81 29.40 10.45
C LEU A 482 11.71 28.83 11.35
N MET A 483 10.71 28.15 10.77
CA MET A 483 9.62 27.52 11.51
C MET A 483 10.14 26.41 12.47
N SER A 484 11.12 25.63 12.04
CA SER A 484 11.76 24.62 12.92
C SER A 484 12.48 25.29 14.11
N LEU A 485 13.20 26.38 13.87
CA LEU A 485 13.87 27.14 14.94
C LEU A 485 12.86 27.74 15.92
N LEU A 486 11.79 28.34 15.42
CA LEU A 486 10.73 28.91 16.26
C LEU A 486 10.03 27.84 17.14
N LYS A 487 9.74 26.66 16.60
CA LYS A 487 9.17 25.55 17.36
C LYS A 487 10.08 25.12 18.51
N ARG A 488 11.40 25.04 18.28
CA ARG A 488 12.41 24.73 19.32
C ARG A 488 12.42 25.79 20.41
N VAL A 489 12.47 27.07 20.04
CA VAL A 489 12.48 28.18 21.01
C VAL A 489 11.20 28.19 21.84
N LEU A 490 10.05 27.83 21.27
CA LEU A 490 8.75 27.80 21.95
C LEU A 490 8.49 26.48 22.69
N GLY A 491 9.47 25.55 22.74
CA GLY A 491 9.31 24.24 23.41
C GLY A 491 8.26 23.31 22.78
N ARG A 492 7.90 23.54 21.52
CA ARG A 492 6.87 22.79 20.77
C ARG A 492 7.45 21.69 19.87
N ASP A 493 8.72 21.37 20.01
CA ASP A 493 9.43 20.29 19.30
C ASP A 493 9.37 18.96 20.11
N LYS A 494 8.16 18.53 20.49
CA LYS A 494 7.95 17.20 21.09
C LYS A 494 7.29 16.27 20.12
#